data_ac3126ad6d51df2a5a476cdb07eef9b1
#
_entry.id   ac3126ad6d51df2a5a476cdb07eef9b1
#
_cell.length_a   1.000
_cell.length_b   1.000
_cell.length_c   1.000
_cell.angle_alpha   90.00
_cell.angle_beta   90.00
_cell.angle_gamma   90.00
#
_symmetry.space_group_name_H-M   'P 1'
#
loop_
_entity.id
_entity.type
_entity.pdbx_description
1 polymer ?
#
loop_
_entity_poly.entity_id
_entity_poly.type
_entity_poly.pdbx_seq_one_letter_code
_entity_poly.pdbx_strand_id
1 'polypeptide(L)'
;GYPDNQEVWEPMIKHLIQDFYIVTYDVRWAGESTVTKRIKAYTLAQLSLDLESVVNSLLPQRSFHIAAHDWGSIQTWESVTEAKFKNRILSYTTISGPCLDHAAFWMRNQFKHEKSKFFKQLFKSWYIVAFQLPILAPTVWHFFNPERWGKVLNQLEKTKGLPLNQNISKDGEHGIGLYRANFIP
;
A
#
# COMPACT_ATOMS: atom_id res chain seq x y z
N GLY A 1 2.21 -0.26 4.20
CA GLY A 1 2.55 -0.53 2.79
C GLY A 1 2.82 -1.99 2.50
N TYR A 2 2.88 -2.35 1.24
CA TYR A 2 3.19 -3.71 0.83
C TYR A 2 4.69 -4.02 1.05
N PRO A 3 5.05 -5.16 1.60
CA PRO A 3 4.22 -6.29 2.03
C PRO A 3 3.87 -6.30 3.54
N ASP A 4 3.96 -5.16 4.21
CA ASP A 4 3.74 -5.06 5.66
C ASP A 4 2.26 -4.93 6.03
N ASN A 5 1.96 -5.15 7.31
CA ASN A 5 0.67 -4.97 7.96
C ASN A 5 0.63 -3.69 8.82
N GLN A 6 -0.39 -3.54 9.67
CA GLN A 6 -0.56 -2.35 10.52
C GLN A 6 0.54 -2.18 11.58
N GLU A 7 1.24 -3.25 11.98
CA GLU A 7 2.27 -3.21 13.03
C GLU A 7 3.44 -2.25 12.69
N VAL A 8 3.65 -1.98 11.39
CA VAL A 8 4.66 -1.02 10.93
C VAL A 8 4.48 0.38 11.52
N TRP A 9 3.27 0.71 11.96
CA TRP A 9 2.95 1.99 12.56
C TRP A 9 3.22 2.08 14.07
N GLU A 10 3.49 0.98 14.76
CA GLU A 10 3.69 0.97 16.21
C GLU A 10 4.72 1.98 16.72
N PRO A 11 5.89 2.15 16.10
CA PRO A 11 6.86 3.14 16.55
C PRO A 11 6.31 4.57 16.50
N MET A 12 5.51 4.91 15.49
CA MET A 12 4.92 6.24 15.33
C MET A 12 3.73 6.45 16.27
N ILE A 13 2.92 5.42 16.49
CA ILE A 13 1.76 5.46 17.39
C ILE A 13 2.19 5.92 18.79
N LYS A 14 3.31 5.42 19.30
CA LYS A 14 3.85 5.76 20.63
C LYS A 14 4.06 7.26 20.83
N HIS A 15 4.33 7.99 19.75
CA HIS A 15 4.53 9.45 19.78
C HIS A 15 3.25 10.25 19.61
N LEU A 16 2.21 9.67 19.01
CA LEU A 16 0.99 10.37 18.65
C LEU A 16 -0.21 10.07 19.56
N ILE A 17 -0.16 8.98 20.32
CA ILE A 17 -1.31 8.49 21.09
C ILE A 17 -1.76 9.44 22.21
N GLN A 18 -0.90 10.36 22.64
CA GLN A 18 -1.26 11.36 23.65
C GLN A 18 -2.14 12.48 23.08
N ASP A 19 -2.01 12.77 21.77
CA ASP A 19 -2.69 13.88 21.12
C ASP A 19 -3.85 13.44 20.23
N PHE A 20 -3.85 12.16 19.78
CA PHE A 20 -4.79 11.64 18.81
C PHE A 20 -5.44 10.34 19.25
N TYR A 21 -6.73 10.19 18.91
CA TYR A 21 -7.35 8.87 18.83
C TYR A 21 -6.92 8.21 17.52
N ILE A 22 -6.14 7.16 17.59
CA ILE A 22 -5.50 6.52 16.44
C ILE A 22 -6.25 5.25 16.08
N VAL A 23 -6.58 5.11 14.80
CA VAL A 23 -7.13 3.90 14.20
C VAL A 23 -6.14 3.37 13.18
N THR A 24 -5.72 2.13 13.34
CA THR A 24 -4.99 1.36 12.33
C THR A 24 -5.81 0.13 11.95
N TYR A 25 -5.62 -0.39 10.77
CA TYR A 25 -6.25 -1.63 10.34
C TYR A 25 -5.39 -2.36 9.33
N ASP A 26 -5.48 -3.68 9.34
CA ASP A 26 -4.91 -4.49 8.28
C ASP A 26 -5.80 -4.40 7.05
N VAL A 27 -5.23 -3.93 5.94
CA VAL A 27 -5.94 -3.91 4.66
C VAL A 27 -6.26 -5.33 4.21
N ARG A 28 -7.25 -5.49 3.31
CA ARG A 28 -7.70 -6.81 2.84
C ARG A 28 -6.59 -7.59 2.12
N TRP A 29 -5.70 -8.15 2.62
CA TRP A 29 -4.62 -9.03 2.16
C TRP A 29 -3.55 -9.21 3.23
N ALA A 30 -3.55 -8.36 4.24
CA ALA A 30 -2.50 -8.31 5.23
C ALA A 30 -3.01 -8.73 6.62
N GLY A 31 -2.11 -9.21 7.44
CA GLY A 31 -2.33 -9.52 8.84
C GLY A 31 -3.50 -10.46 9.07
N GLU A 32 -4.44 -10.02 9.90
CA GLU A 32 -5.64 -10.79 10.28
C GLU A 32 -6.86 -10.52 9.39
N SER A 33 -6.73 -9.62 8.39
CA SER A 33 -7.84 -9.33 7.48
C SER A 33 -8.13 -10.46 6.51
N THR A 34 -9.39 -10.54 6.10
CA THR A 34 -9.87 -11.56 5.16
C THR A 34 -9.15 -11.46 3.82
N VAL A 35 -8.70 -12.61 3.34
CA VAL A 35 -8.05 -12.76 2.04
C VAL A 35 -9.03 -13.31 1.00
N THR A 36 -8.93 -12.83 -0.21
CA THR A 36 -9.72 -13.33 -1.35
C THR A 36 -8.83 -13.59 -2.55
N LYS A 37 -9.18 -14.64 -3.31
CA LYS A 37 -8.53 -14.96 -4.60
C LYS A 37 -9.06 -14.13 -5.78
N ARG A 38 -10.10 -13.30 -5.56
CA ARG A 38 -10.71 -12.49 -6.61
C ARG A 38 -9.87 -11.23 -6.85
N ILE A 39 -9.17 -11.15 -7.97
CA ILE A 39 -8.32 -9.99 -8.30
C ILE A 39 -9.08 -8.66 -8.23
N LYS A 40 -10.32 -8.61 -8.70
CA LYS A 40 -11.18 -7.41 -8.63
C LYS A 40 -11.39 -6.87 -7.21
N ALA A 41 -11.18 -7.70 -6.19
CA ALA A 41 -11.27 -7.25 -4.80
C ALA A 41 -10.08 -6.39 -4.34
N TYR A 42 -9.03 -6.29 -5.15
CA TYR A 42 -7.83 -5.49 -4.88
C TYR A 42 -7.77 -4.19 -5.67
N THR A 43 -8.84 -3.83 -6.38
CA THR A 43 -8.92 -2.54 -7.09
C THR A 43 -8.95 -1.37 -6.11
N LEU A 44 -8.42 -0.20 -6.51
CA LEU A 44 -8.42 1.00 -5.67
C LEU A 44 -9.83 1.38 -5.22
N ALA A 45 -10.82 1.28 -6.12
CA ALA A 45 -12.21 1.54 -5.79
C ALA A 45 -12.73 0.63 -4.65
N GLN A 46 -12.39 -0.67 -4.66
CA GLN A 46 -12.77 -1.59 -3.59
C GLN A 46 -12.06 -1.25 -2.27
N LEU A 47 -10.78 -0.90 -2.33
CA LEU A 47 -10.00 -0.51 -1.15
C LEU A 47 -10.52 0.81 -0.55
N SER A 48 -11.05 1.72 -1.38
CA SER A 48 -11.73 2.92 -0.90
C SER A 48 -13.05 2.60 -0.20
N LEU A 49 -13.82 1.60 -0.65
CA LEU A 49 -15.02 1.12 0.05
C LEU A 49 -14.65 0.46 1.40
N ASP A 50 -13.52 -0.22 1.47
CA ASP A 50 -13.04 -0.79 2.74
C ASP A 50 -12.71 0.31 3.75
N LEU A 51 -11.98 1.35 3.33
CA LEU A 51 -11.71 2.51 4.18
C LEU A 51 -13.00 3.17 4.65
N GLU A 52 -13.98 3.34 3.75
CA GLU A 52 -15.29 3.88 4.10
C GLU A 52 -15.98 3.05 5.18
N SER A 53 -15.96 1.73 5.05
CA SER A 53 -16.55 0.82 6.03
C SER A 53 -15.87 0.95 7.40
N VAL A 54 -14.54 1.01 7.43
CA VAL A 54 -13.76 1.20 8.67
C VAL A 54 -14.11 2.52 9.34
N VAL A 55 -14.06 3.63 8.59
CA VAL A 55 -14.32 4.96 9.19
C VAL A 55 -15.77 5.18 9.57
N ASN A 56 -16.72 4.55 8.88
CA ASN A 56 -18.14 4.61 9.26
C ASN A 56 -18.42 3.82 10.53
N SER A 57 -17.71 2.71 10.75
CA SER A 57 -17.88 1.88 11.94
C SER A 57 -17.21 2.47 13.18
N LEU A 58 -16.00 3.02 13.03
CA LEU A 58 -15.16 3.46 14.16
C LEU A 58 -15.22 4.96 14.41
N LEU A 59 -15.53 5.75 13.40
CA LEU A 59 -15.55 7.21 13.43
C LEU A 59 -16.86 7.76 12.82
N PRO A 60 -18.03 7.32 13.28
CA PRO A 60 -19.30 7.73 12.67
C PRO A 60 -19.42 9.25 12.70
N GLN A 61 -19.61 9.85 11.51
CA GLN A 61 -19.79 11.31 11.31
C GLN A 61 -18.62 12.21 11.80
N ARG A 62 -17.50 11.62 12.20
CA ARG A 62 -16.32 12.41 12.59
C ARG A 62 -15.44 12.70 11.39
N SER A 63 -14.82 13.86 11.42
CA SER A 63 -13.70 14.20 10.53
C SER A 63 -12.40 13.61 11.08
N PHE A 64 -11.46 13.29 10.21
CA PHE A 64 -10.21 12.62 10.57
C PHE A 64 -9.05 13.04 9.67
N HIS A 65 -7.85 12.79 10.13
CA HIS A 65 -6.61 12.89 9.38
C HIS A 65 -6.18 11.51 8.89
N ILE A 66 -5.54 11.44 7.73
CA ILE A 66 -4.96 10.19 7.22
C ILE A 66 -3.46 10.33 7.10
N ALA A 67 -2.72 9.37 7.65
CA ALA A 67 -1.32 9.13 7.36
C ALA A 67 -1.19 7.78 6.67
N ALA A 68 -0.56 7.74 5.50
CA ALA A 68 -0.46 6.53 4.71
C ALA A 68 0.92 6.40 4.05
N HIS A 69 1.38 5.17 3.87
CA HIS A 69 2.70 4.84 3.32
C HIS A 69 2.58 3.80 2.21
N ASP A 70 3.38 3.93 1.15
CA ASP A 70 3.50 3.00 0.03
C ASP A 70 2.13 2.65 -0.59
N TRP A 71 1.73 1.37 -0.65
CA TRP A 71 0.40 0.97 -1.14
C TRP A 71 -0.76 1.56 -0.33
N GLY A 72 -0.56 1.80 0.98
CA GLY A 72 -1.53 2.55 1.78
C GLY A 72 -1.75 3.96 1.24
N SER A 73 -0.67 4.64 0.81
CA SER A 73 -0.79 5.93 0.11
C SER A 73 -1.47 5.79 -1.25
N ILE A 74 -1.02 4.84 -2.07
CA ILE A 74 -1.59 4.65 -3.42
C ILE A 74 -3.11 4.48 -3.35
N GLN A 75 -3.62 3.60 -2.49
CA GLN A 75 -5.06 3.36 -2.37
C GLN A 75 -5.83 4.55 -1.79
N THR A 76 -5.22 5.32 -0.89
CA THR A 76 -5.89 6.45 -0.25
C THR A 76 -6.11 7.62 -1.22
N TRP A 77 -5.31 7.75 -2.29
CA TRP A 77 -5.57 8.74 -3.33
C TRP A 77 -6.96 8.61 -3.96
N GLU A 78 -7.45 7.38 -4.13
CA GLU A 78 -8.83 7.15 -4.58
C GLU A 78 -9.82 7.78 -3.60
N SER A 79 -9.68 7.49 -2.31
CA SER A 79 -10.59 7.98 -1.27
C SER A 79 -10.59 9.51 -1.13
N VAL A 80 -9.43 10.17 -1.18
CA VAL A 80 -9.36 11.63 -0.99
C VAL A 80 -9.97 12.41 -2.16
N THR A 81 -10.13 11.78 -3.31
CA THR A 81 -10.76 12.39 -4.49
C THR A 81 -12.25 12.11 -4.59
N GLU A 82 -12.79 11.17 -3.80
CA GLU A 82 -14.21 10.81 -3.83
C GLU A 82 -15.10 11.77 -3.02
N ALA A 83 -16.25 12.10 -3.58
CA ALA A 83 -17.22 13.02 -2.97
C ALA A 83 -17.72 12.55 -1.59
N LYS A 84 -17.80 11.23 -1.35
CA LYS A 84 -18.27 10.65 -0.08
C LYS A 84 -17.37 10.98 1.12
N PHE A 85 -16.09 11.30 0.87
CA PHE A 85 -15.16 11.72 1.92
C PHE A 85 -15.01 13.24 2.05
N LYS A 86 -15.72 14.01 1.22
CA LYS A 86 -15.69 15.47 1.28
C LYS A 86 -16.08 15.95 2.68
N ASN A 87 -15.28 16.86 3.23
CA ASN A 87 -15.44 17.43 4.58
C ASN A 87 -15.21 16.42 5.74
N ARG A 88 -14.86 15.16 5.44
CA ARG A 88 -14.48 14.19 6.47
C ARG A 88 -12.97 14.07 6.60
N ILE A 89 -12.24 14.05 5.49
CA ILE A 89 -10.76 14.02 5.50
C ILE A 89 -10.27 15.46 5.67
N LEU A 90 -9.68 15.75 6.82
CA LEU A 90 -9.11 17.07 7.16
C LEU A 90 -7.73 17.27 6.58
N SER A 91 -6.92 16.24 6.57
CA SER A 91 -5.61 16.23 5.92
C SER A 91 -5.21 14.83 5.50
N TYR A 92 -4.35 14.75 4.50
CA TYR A 92 -3.77 13.54 4.00
C TYR A 92 -2.24 13.65 3.92
N THR A 93 -1.54 12.86 4.73
CA THR A 93 -0.08 12.72 4.71
C THR A 93 0.27 11.47 3.92
N THR A 94 0.83 11.65 2.73
CA THR A 94 1.25 10.57 1.83
C THR A 94 2.76 10.37 1.90
N ILE A 95 3.22 9.14 2.06
CA ILE A 95 4.62 8.78 2.14
C ILE A 95 4.90 7.70 1.10
N SER A 96 5.79 7.99 0.14
CA SER A 96 6.30 7.05 -0.87
C SER A 96 5.24 6.35 -1.73
N GLY A 97 4.04 6.91 -1.87
CA GLY A 97 2.95 6.33 -2.69
C GLY A 97 2.30 7.38 -3.59
N PRO A 98 2.58 7.38 -4.91
CA PRO A 98 2.00 8.34 -5.84
C PRO A 98 0.53 8.01 -6.16
N CYS A 99 -0.22 9.02 -6.60
CA CYS A 99 -1.46 8.79 -7.32
C CYS A 99 -1.17 8.07 -8.65
N LEU A 100 -1.81 6.92 -8.92
CA LEU A 100 -1.54 6.12 -10.11
C LEU A 100 -1.92 6.85 -11.40
N ASP A 101 -2.98 7.66 -11.40
CA ASP A 101 -3.36 8.45 -12.58
C ASP A 101 -2.30 9.48 -12.95
N HIS A 102 -1.74 10.18 -11.94
CA HIS A 102 -0.64 11.10 -12.14
C HIS A 102 0.63 10.39 -12.60
N ALA A 103 0.93 9.23 -12.04
CA ALA A 103 2.07 8.42 -12.48
C ALA A 103 1.89 7.96 -13.94
N ALA A 104 0.71 7.51 -14.33
CA ALA A 104 0.38 7.13 -15.70
C ALA A 104 0.44 8.32 -16.66
N PHE A 105 -0.09 9.48 -16.23
CA PHE A 105 0.02 10.72 -17.02
C PHE A 105 1.49 11.11 -17.22
N TRP A 106 2.30 11.10 -16.18
CA TRP A 106 3.72 11.39 -16.25
C TRP A 106 4.43 10.41 -17.20
N MET A 107 4.19 9.12 -17.09
CA MET A 107 4.78 8.09 -17.96
C MET A 107 4.44 8.34 -19.43
N ARG A 108 3.18 8.64 -19.76
CA ARG A 108 2.75 8.98 -21.13
C ARG A 108 3.46 10.23 -21.66
N ASN A 109 3.62 11.24 -20.81
CA ASN A 109 4.32 12.46 -21.17
C ASN A 109 5.81 12.21 -21.44
N GLN A 110 6.48 11.45 -20.55
CA GLN A 110 7.90 11.09 -20.74
C GLN A 110 8.10 10.25 -22.02
N PHE A 111 7.21 9.32 -22.31
CA PHE A 111 7.27 8.55 -23.56
C PHE A 111 7.26 9.43 -24.80
N LYS A 112 6.49 10.53 -24.79
CA LYS A 112 6.40 11.48 -25.91
C LYS A 112 7.61 12.42 -26.00
N HIS A 113 8.10 12.91 -24.87
CA HIS A 113 9.04 14.03 -24.84
C HIS A 113 10.44 13.65 -24.34
N GLU A 114 10.58 12.68 -23.45
CA GLU A 114 11.86 12.30 -22.83
C GLU A 114 11.99 10.78 -22.65
N LYS A 115 12.12 10.06 -23.76
CA LYS A 115 12.14 8.59 -23.80
C LYS A 115 13.16 7.97 -22.83
N SER A 116 14.30 8.63 -22.60
CA SER A 116 15.31 8.12 -21.68
C SER A 116 14.79 8.05 -20.24
N LYS A 117 14.05 9.07 -19.77
CA LYS A 117 13.42 9.07 -18.45
C LYS A 117 12.31 8.01 -18.36
N PHE A 118 11.54 7.84 -19.43
CA PHE A 118 10.54 6.77 -19.52
C PHE A 118 11.17 5.40 -19.33
N PHE A 119 12.19 5.04 -20.11
CA PHE A 119 12.84 3.74 -20.00
C PHE A 119 13.55 3.55 -18.67
N LYS A 120 14.18 4.59 -18.11
CA LYS A 120 14.78 4.54 -16.78
C LYS A 120 13.75 4.21 -15.70
N GLN A 121 12.55 4.80 -15.78
CA GLN A 121 11.48 4.49 -14.84
C GLN A 121 10.93 3.08 -15.05
N LEU A 122 10.72 2.68 -16.30
CA LEU A 122 10.27 1.33 -16.64
C LEU A 122 11.20 0.25 -16.07
N PHE A 123 12.52 0.45 -16.22
CA PHE A 123 13.52 -0.46 -15.61
C PHE A 123 13.45 -0.47 -14.09
N LYS A 124 13.24 0.66 -13.44
CA LYS A 124 13.06 0.69 -11.96
C LYS A 124 11.78 -0.02 -11.51
N SER A 125 10.77 -0.06 -12.36
CA SER A 125 9.46 -0.67 -12.08
C SER A 125 9.33 -2.10 -12.61
N TRP A 126 10.44 -2.78 -12.96
CA TRP A 126 10.47 -4.14 -13.52
C TRP A 126 9.70 -5.15 -12.66
N TYR A 127 9.73 -4.98 -11.34
CA TYR A 127 9.04 -5.86 -10.39
C TYR A 127 7.51 -5.86 -10.58
N ILE A 128 6.92 -4.77 -11.08
CA ILE A 128 5.49 -4.70 -11.38
C ILE A 128 5.13 -5.74 -12.44
N VAL A 129 5.98 -5.88 -13.47
CA VAL A 129 5.82 -6.90 -14.51
C VAL A 129 6.09 -8.30 -13.93
N ALA A 130 7.11 -8.45 -13.10
CA ALA A 130 7.42 -9.71 -12.45
C ALA A 130 6.25 -10.21 -11.58
N PHE A 131 5.54 -9.33 -10.89
CA PHE A 131 4.36 -9.67 -10.08
C PHE A 131 3.15 -10.12 -10.91
N GLN A 132 3.14 -9.92 -12.23
CA GLN A 132 2.11 -10.51 -13.10
C GLN A 132 2.32 -12.01 -13.34
N LEU A 133 3.50 -12.56 -13.08
CA LEU A 133 3.78 -13.98 -13.27
C LEU A 133 2.97 -14.82 -12.27
N PRO A 134 2.06 -15.71 -12.76
CA PRO A 134 1.04 -16.29 -11.88
C PRO A 134 1.59 -17.25 -10.83
N ILE A 135 2.69 -17.93 -11.13
CA ILE A 135 3.29 -18.95 -10.25
C ILE A 135 4.53 -18.40 -9.56
N LEU A 136 5.45 -17.80 -10.32
CA LEU A 136 6.75 -17.36 -9.78
C LEU A 136 6.61 -16.26 -8.73
N ALA A 137 5.75 -15.27 -8.95
CA ALA A 137 5.62 -14.15 -8.05
C ALA A 137 5.13 -14.56 -6.65
N PRO A 138 4.07 -15.37 -6.47
CA PRO A 138 3.68 -15.87 -5.16
C PRO A 138 4.76 -16.74 -4.52
N THR A 139 5.39 -17.63 -5.30
CA THR A 139 6.38 -18.61 -4.79
C THR A 139 7.61 -17.92 -4.18
N VAL A 140 8.01 -16.76 -4.70
CA VAL A 140 9.15 -16.01 -4.15
C VAL A 140 8.95 -15.67 -2.67
N TRP A 141 7.72 -15.38 -2.25
CA TRP A 141 7.43 -15.03 -0.86
C TRP A 141 7.60 -16.20 0.12
N HIS A 142 7.49 -17.44 -0.34
CA HIS A 142 7.73 -18.62 0.50
C HIS A 142 9.20 -18.75 0.95
N PHE A 143 10.14 -18.06 0.28
CA PHE A 143 11.55 -17.99 0.71
C PHE A 143 11.82 -16.95 1.78
N PHE A 144 10.88 -16.05 2.05
CA PHE A 144 11.01 -15.03 3.08
C PHE A 144 10.32 -15.46 4.37
N ASN A 145 11.09 -15.34 5.46
CA ASN A 145 10.59 -15.33 6.82
C ASN A 145 10.86 -13.94 7.44
N PRO A 146 10.34 -13.64 8.65
CA PRO A 146 10.52 -12.33 9.28
C PRO A 146 11.99 -11.89 9.35
N GLU A 147 12.89 -12.79 9.74
CA GLU A 147 14.32 -12.47 9.91
C GLU A 147 15.02 -12.17 8.57
N ARG A 148 14.74 -12.95 7.53
CA ARG A 148 15.29 -12.72 6.19
C ARG A 148 14.79 -11.42 5.60
N TRP A 149 13.49 -11.15 5.73
CA TRP A 149 12.92 -9.89 5.28
C TRP A 149 13.46 -8.71 6.08
N GLY A 150 13.57 -8.83 7.39
CA GLY A 150 14.21 -7.81 8.25
C GLY A 150 15.63 -7.48 7.84
N LYS A 151 16.44 -8.47 7.42
CA LYS A 151 17.78 -8.22 6.88
C LYS A 151 17.73 -7.42 5.57
N VAL A 152 16.80 -7.74 4.67
CA VAL A 152 16.59 -6.98 3.42
C VAL A 152 16.22 -5.54 3.73
N LEU A 153 15.24 -5.32 4.62
CA LEU A 153 14.82 -3.97 5.03
C LEU A 153 15.96 -3.18 5.66
N ASN A 154 16.71 -3.79 6.59
CA ASN A 154 17.85 -3.13 7.24
C ASN A 154 18.92 -2.67 6.23
N GLN A 155 19.12 -3.43 5.14
CA GLN A 155 20.03 -3.04 4.07
C GLN A 155 19.48 -1.93 3.20
N LEU A 156 18.19 -1.98 2.86
CA LEU A 156 17.54 -0.99 2.00
C LEU A 156 17.38 0.35 2.71
N GLU A 157 16.87 0.33 3.94
CA GLU A 157 16.58 1.52 4.74
C GLU A 157 17.79 2.03 5.54
N LYS A 158 18.90 1.27 5.55
CA LYS A 158 20.11 1.58 6.33
C LYS A 158 19.81 1.83 7.82
N THR A 159 18.84 1.13 8.37
CA THR A 159 18.39 1.25 9.76
C THR A 159 18.33 -0.13 10.41
N LYS A 160 18.14 -0.15 11.74
CA LYS A 160 18.01 -1.39 12.53
C LYS A 160 16.80 -1.29 13.44
N GLY A 161 16.28 -2.45 13.87
CA GLY A 161 15.20 -2.51 14.84
C GLY A 161 13.83 -2.15 14.29
N LEU A 162 13.63 -2.31 12.98
CA LEU A 162 12.30 -2.20 12.38
C LEU A 162 11.38 -3.33 12.89
N PRO A 163 10.08 -3.06 13.08
CA PRO A 163 9.11 -4.12 13.38
C PRO A 163 9.17 -5.22 12.32
N LEU A 164 9.15 -6.48 12.76
CA LEU A 164 9.18 -7.62 11.86
C LEU A 164 7.76 -8.15 11.66
N ASN A 165 7.25 -8.07 10.45
CA ASN A 165 5.97 -8.69 10.10
C ASN A 165 6.09 -10.22 10.19
N GLN A 166 5.41 -10.82 11.17
CA GLN A 166 5.41 -12.26 11.40
C GLN A 166 4.69 -13.04 10.27
N ASN A 167 3.81 -12.38 9.54
CA ASN A 167 3.04 -12.93 8.44
C ASN A 167 3.65 -12.61 7.05
N ILE A 168 4.90 -12.14 6.98
CA ILE A 168 5.51 -11.59 5.76
C ILE A 168 5.37 -12.46 4.53
N SER A 169 5.51 -13.77 4.65
CA SER A 169 5.36 -14.70 3.51
C SER A 169 3.94 -14.68 2.98
N LYS A 170 2.96 -14.78 3.86
CA LYS A 170 1.53 -14.79 3.55
C LYS A 170 1.08 -13.43 3.01
N ASP A 171 1.44 -12.35 3.68
CA ASP A 171 1.05 -10.99 3.32
C ASP A 171 1.69 -10.58 1.98
N GLY A 172 2.96 -10.94 1.77
CA GLY A 172 3.64 -10.73 0.51
C GLY A 172 3.00 -11.48 -0.66
N GLU A 173 2.66 -12.76 -0.48
CA GLU A 173 1.96 -13.56 -1.49
C GLU A 173 0.61 -12.95 -1.85
N HIS A 174 -0.22 -12.65 -0.85
CA HIS A 174 -1.58 -12.16 -1.08
C HIS A 174 -1.60 -10.74 -1.66
N GLY A 175 -0.72 -9.87 -1.19
CA GLY A 175 -0.65 -8.48 -1.63
C GLY A 175 -0.21 -8.28 -3.08
N ILE A 176 0.30 -9.32 -3.77
CA ILE A 176 0.52 -9.30 -5.22
C ILE A 176 -0.76 -8.94 -5.99
N GLY A 177 -1.92 -9.27 -5.42
CA GLY A 177 -3.23 -8.90 -5.96
C GLY A 177 -3.38 -7.41 -6.24
N LEU A 178 -2.74 -6.54 -5.44
CA LEU A 178 -2.72 -5.09 -5.65
C LEU A 178 -2.12 -4.71 -7.01
N TYR A 179 -0.98 -5.31 -7.35
CA TYR A 179 -0.31 -5.06 -8.62
C TYR A 179 -1.09 -5.61 -9.81
N ARG A 180 -1.67 -6.81 -9.66
CA ARG A 180 -2.46 -7.46 -10.72
C ARG A 180 -3.78 -6.74 -11.00
N ALA A 181 -4.39 -6.14 -9.97
CA ALA A 181 -5.67 -5.46 -10.11
C ALA A 181 -5.55 -4.05 -10.71
N ASN A 182 -4.39 -3.39 -10.60
CA ASN A 182 -4.30 -1.94 -10.83
C ASN A 182 -3.26 -1.51 -11.88
N PHE A 183 -2.40 -2.41 -12.39
CA PHE A 183 -1.37 -2.01 -13.35
C PHE A 183 -1.53 -2.59 -14.76
N ILE A 184 -2.16 -3.75 -14.89
CA ILE A 184 -2.38 -4.37 -16.20
C ILE A 184 -3.86 -4.79 -16.27
N PRO A 185 -4.61 -4.29 -17.26
CA PRO A 185 -6.03 -4.62 -17.45
C PRO A 185 -6.25 -6.07 -17.86
#